data_3cd8e6b4884729b9bc7f1d7eac4ffb8c
#
_entry.id   3cd8e6b4884729b9bc7f1d7eac4ffb8c
#
_cell.length_a   1.000
_cell.length_b   1.000
_cell.length_c   1.000
_cell.angle_alpha   90.00
_cell.angle_beta   90.00
_cell.angle_gamma   90.00
#
_symmetry.space_group_name_H-M   'P 1'
#
loop_
_entity.id
_entity.type
_entity.pdbx_description
1 polymer ?
#
loop_
_entity_poly.entity_id
_entity_poly.type
_entity_poly.pdbx_seq_one_letter_code
_entity_poly.pdbx_strand_id
1 'polypeptide(L)'
;FIQNMFLAAATASLGILGAQYWGKGDKKTLDEIFCMALRLCGLVSAIFFVGCVFFGRYLMLIFTNEEVLINYGVSYLKIAGFSYLLTGISQCYLVIMKTSEHAKTTAVISSMTVCVNIILNAIFIFGGFGIVPMGVRGAALATLIARIIELCCSVLISYKPNYLHPSMRDLLRRNKQLSKDFWKCGL
;
A
#
# COMPACT_ATOMS: atom_id res chain seq x y z
N PHE A 1 -1.17 10.34 -6.33
CA PHE A 1 0.02 11.09 -5.94
C PHE A 1 -0.02 11.48 -4.47
N ILE A 2 -1.04 12.24 -4.01
CA ILE A 2 -1.15 12.74 -2.62
C ILE A 2 -1.08 11.62 -1.59
N GLN A 3 -1.85 10.53 -1.78
CA GLN A 3 -1.78 9.37 -0.90
C GLN A 3 -0.36 8.81 -0.78
N ASN A 4 0.34 8.69 -1.90
CA ASN A 4 1.70 8.15 -1.89
C ASN A 4 2.68 9.02 -1.11
N MET A 5 2.49 10.34 -1.06
CA MET A 5 3.31 11.23 -0.23
C MET A 5 3.12 10.93 1.27
N PHE A 6 1.87 10.77 1.72
CA PHE A 6 1.59 10.41 3.11
C PHE A 6 2.12 9.02 3.47
N LEU A 7 1.93 8.04 2.57
CA LEU A 7 2.46 6.71 2.77
C LEU A 7 4.00 6.71 2.78
N ALA A 8 4.64 7.50 1.91
CA ALA A 8 6.09 7.62 1.87
C ALA A 8 6.66 8.18 3.19
N ALA A 9 6.03 9.22 3.77
CA ALA A 9 6.43 9.75 5.05
C ALA A 9 6.33 8.70 6.17
N ALA A 10 5.20 7.99 6.26
CA ALA A 10 4.98 6.95 7.27
C ALA A 10 5.95 5.76 7.09
N THR A 11 6.18 5.33 5.86
CA THR A 11 7.09 4.22 5.56
C THR A 11 8.56 4.61 5.69
N ALA A 12 8.92 5.87 5.45
CA ALA A 12 10.26 6.38 5.74
C ALA A 12 10.58 6.32 7.24
N SER A 13 9.64 6.77 8.10
CA SER A 13 9.78 6.63 9.56
C SER A 13 9.95 5.17 9.98
N LEU A 14 9.13 4.27 9.42
CA LEU A 14 9.26 2.84 9.65
C LEU A 14 10.63 2.32 9.20
N GLY A 15 11.13 2.77 8.05
CA GLY A 15 12.43 2.37 7.51
C GLY A 15 13.59 2.79 8.40
N ILE A 16 13.60 4.05 8.85
CA ILE A 16 14.67 4.61 9.69
C ILE A 16 14.69 3.94 11.06
N LEU A 17 13.57 3.97 11.78
CA LEU A 17 13.47 3.37 13.11
C LEU A 17 13.60 1.84 13.04
N GLY A 18 13.02 1.23 12.01
CA GLY A 18 13.13 -0.22 11.77
C GLY A 18 14.58 -0.68 11.64
N ALA A 19 15.39 0.00 10.84
CA ALA A 19 16.81 -0.32 10.70
C ALA A 19 17.60 -0.12 11.99
N GLN A 20 17.29 0.94 12.77
CA GLN A 20 17.96 1.20 14.04
C GLN A 20 17.70 0.10 15.08
N TYR A 21 16.43 -0.31 15.23
CA TYR A 21 16.05 -1.32 16.22
C TYR A 21 16.40 -2.74 15.76
N TRP A 22 16.39 -3.00 14.45
CA TRP A 22 16.92 -4.23 13.89
C TRP A 22 18.41 -4.39 14.20
N GLY A 23 19.23 -3.35 13.97
CA GLY A 23 20.67 -3.36 14.30
C GLY A 23 20.98 -3.52 15.80
N LYS A 24 20.04 -3.13 16.68
CA LYS A 24 20.13 -3.35 18.15
C LYS A 24 19.66 -4.75 18.57
N GLY A 25 19.06 -5.53 17.68
CA GLY A 25 18.46 -6.83 18.00
C GLY A 25 17.16 -6.77 18.80
N ASP A 26 16.57 -5.58 18.98
CA ASP A 26 15.33 -5.38 19.73
C ASP A 26 14.09 -5.63 18.84
N LYS A 27 13.80 -6.89 18.62
CA LYS A 27 12.66 -7.34 17.80
C LYS A 27 11.31 -6.88 18.36
N LYS A 28 11.18 -6.77 19.69
CA LYS A 28 9.92 -6.38 20.33
C LYS A 28 9.54 -4.94 20.03
N THR A 29 10.48 -4.02 20.17
CA THR A 29 10.26 -2.61 19.82
C THR A 29 10.04 -2.45 18.32
N LEU A 30 10.69 -3.27 17.50
CA LEU A 30 10.51 -3.28 16.06
C LEU A 30 9.09 -3.70 15.65
N ASP A 31 8.50 -4.71 16.32
CA ASP A 31 7.11 -5.12 16.10
C ASP A 31 6.14 -4.01 16.51
N GLU A 32 6.41 -3.29 17.61
CA GLU A 32 5.59 -2.12 18.03
C GLU A 32 5.63 -1.01 16.97
N ILE A 33 6.81 -0.70 16.39
CA ILE A 33 6.96 0.31 15.32
C ILE A 33 6.22 -0.15 14.06
N PHE A 34 6.34 -1.41 13.70
CA PHE A 34 5.65 -1.98 12.55
C PHE A 34 4.12 -1.89 12.69
N CYS A 35 3.59 -2.27 13.84
CA CYS A 35 2.17 -2.15 14.17
C CYS A 35 1.69 -0.69 14.14
N MET A 36 2.53 0.26 14.58
CA MET A 36 2.22 1.69 14.53
C MET A 36 2.15 2.19 13.08
N ALA A 37 3.12 1.82 12.24
CA ALA A 37 3.11 2.15 10.82
C ALA A 37 1.89 1.57 10.10
N LEU A 38 1.53 0.31 10.39
CA LEU A 38 0.34 -0.33 9.83
C LEU A 38 -0.94 0.42 10.17
N ARG A 39 -1.10 0.89 11.42
CA ARG A 39 -2.26 1.69 11.81
C ARG A 39 -2.32 3.01 11.06
N LEU A 40 -1.19 3.72 10.99
CA LEU A 40 -1.13 5.03 10.33
C LEU A 40 -1.39 4.89 8.84
N CYS A 41 -0.69 3.97 8.16
CA CYS A 41 -0.89 3.71 6.74
C CYS A 41 -2.28 3.19 6.44
N GLY A 42 -2.84 2.32 7.29
CA GLY A 42 -4.20 1.82 7.17
C GLY A 42 -5.24 2.94 7.32
N LEU A 43 -5.05 3.85 8.30
CA LEU A 43 -5.94 4.99 8.51
C LEU A 43 -5.89 5.97 7.32
N VAL A 44 -4.69 6.33 6.87
CA VAL A 44 -4.52 7.18 5.68
C VAL A 44 -5.19 6.54 4.46
N SER A 45 -4.91 5.26 4.23
CA SER A 45 -5.50 4.52 3.10
C SER A 45 -7.02 4.42 3.18
N ALA A 46 -7.58 4.25 4.39
CA ALA A 46 -9.02 4.23 4.60
C ALA A 46 -9.67 5.60 4.30
N ILE A 47 -9.02 6.70 4.70
CA ILE A 47 -9.50 8.05 4.36
C ILE A 47 -9.53 8.25 2.84
N PHE A 48 -8.46 7.89 2.14
CA PHE A 48 -8.41 7.98 0.67
C PHE A 48 -9.40 7.04 -0.02
N PHE A 49 -9.60 5.83 0.52
CA PHE A 49 -10.62 4.91 0.04
C PHE A 49 -12.01 5.52 0.11
N VAL A 50 -12.39 6.05 1.29
CA VAL A 50 -13.70 6.72 1.49
C VAL A 50 -13.82 7.92 0.56
N GLY A 51 -12.79 8.75 0.44
CA GLY A 51 -12.76 9.89 -0.47
C GLY A 51 -12.99 9.49 -1.94
N CYS A 52 -12.29 8.47 -2.42
CA CYS A 52 -12.40 8.02 -3.81
C CYS A 52 -13.74 7.34 -4.11
N VAL A 53 -14.26 6.53 -3.18
CA VAL A 53 -15.50 5.75 -3.42
C VAL A 53 -16.74 6.61 -3.24
N PHE A 54 -16.82 7.42 -2.17
CA PHE A 54 -18.03 8.20 -1.84
C PHE A 54 -18.00 9.62 -2.42
N PHE A 55 -16.83 10.24 -2.52
CA PHE A 55 -16.66 11.61 -2.99
C PHE A 55 -16.00 11.70 -4.37
N GLY A 56 -15.91 10.59 -5.11
CA GLY A 56 -15.23 10.52 -6.41
C GLY A 56 -15.71 11.54 -7.43
N ARG A 57 -17.04 11.86 -7.46
CA ARG A 57 -17.60 12.89 -8.35
C ARG A 57 -17.07 14.29 -8.01
N TYR A 58 -17.03 14.65 -6.72
CA TYR A 58 -16.50 15.94 -6.28
C TYR A 58 -15.01 16.07 -6.55
N LEU A 59 -14.26 14.98 -6.39
CA LEU A 59 -12.83 14.96 -6.73
C LEU A 59 -12.61 15.17 -8.22
N MET A 60 -13.45 14.58 -9.08
CA MET A 60 -13.34 14.77 -10.53
C MET A 60 -13.72 16.19 -10.97
N LEU A 61 -14.69 16.82 -10.32
CA LEU A 61 -15.11 18.20 -10.61
C LEU A 61 -13.98 19.23 -10.37
N ILE A 62 -12.97 18.93 -9.54
CA ILE A 62 -11.79 19.78 -9.36
C ILE A 62 -10.94 19.83 -10.63
N PHE A 63 -10.95 18.75 -11.43
CA PHE A 63 -10.07 18.60 -12.60
C PHE A 63 -10.78 18.88 -13.92
N THR A 64 -12.09 18.63 -14.03
CA THR A 64 -12.84 18.78 -15.28
C THR A 64 -14.32 19.02 -15.02
N ASN A 65 -14.97 19.77 -15.95
CA ASN A 65 -16.41 19.99 -15.97
C ASN A 65 -17.12 19.12 -17.01
N GLU A 66 -16.38 18.30 -17.79
CA GLU A 66 -16.97 17.42 -18.79
C GLU A 66 -17.61 16.18 -18.15
N GLU A 67 -18.90 16.03 -18.29
CA GLU A 67 -19.67 14.93 -17.71
C GLU A 67 -19.16 13.54 -18.14
N VAL A 68 -18.72 13.41 -19.38
CA VAL A 68 -18.18 12.14 -19.91
C VAL A 68 -16.90 11.75 -19.17
N LEU A 69 -15.97 12.68 -18.98
CA LEU A 69 -14.71 12.47 -18.25
C LEU A 69 -14.97 12.21 -16.77
N ILE A 70 -15.93 12.92 -16.16
CA ILE A 70 -16.33 12.70 -14.77
C ILE A 70 -16.82 11.27 -14.57
N ASN A 71 -17.67 10.75 -15.44
CA ASN A 71 -18.23 9.40 -15.33
C ASN A 71 -17.15 8.31 -15.47
N TYR A 72 -16.21 8.47 -16.40
CA TYR A 72 -15.06 7.57 -16.53
C TYR A 72 -14.16 7.65 -15.30
N GLY A 73 -13.86 8.85 -14.82
CA GLY A 73 -13.04 9.07 -13.64
C GLY A 73 -13.64 8.50 -12.36
N VAL A 74 -14.95 8.69 -12.14
CA VAL A 74 -15.65 8.10 -10.98
C VAL A 74 -15.63 6.57 -11.05
N SER A 75 -15.83 6.00 -12.23
CA SER A 75 -15.74 4.55 -12.42
C SER A 75 -14.34 4.00 -12.12
N TYR A 76 -13.30 4.73 -12.54
CA TYR A 76 -11.91 4.43 -12.20
C TYR A 76 -11.66 4.54 -10.69
N LEU A 77 -12.04 5.66 -10.07
CA LEU A 77 -11.77 5.95 -8.65
C LEU A 77 -12.47 4.95 -7.72
N LYS A 78 -13.65 4.46 -8.07
CA LYS A 78 -14.33 3.41 -7.30
C LYS A 78 -13.50 2.12 -7.21
N ILE A 79 -12.90 1.70 -8.31
CA ILE A 79 -12.06 0.49 -8.34
C ILE A 79 -10.68 0.77 -7.74
N ALA A 80 -10.07 1.89 -8.13
CA ALA A 80 -8.76 2.31 -7.64
C ALA A 80 -8.74 2.57 -6.12
N GLY A 81 -9.86 3.00 -5.53
CA GLY A 81 -9.99 3.17 -4.09
C GLY A 81 -9.65 1.91 -3.31
N PHE A 82 -10.10 0.75 -3.77
CA PHE A 82 -9.73 -0.53 -3.14
C PHE A 82 -8.22 -0.80 -3.24
N SER A 83 -7.59 -0.48 -4.36
CA SER A 83 -6.14 -0.65 -4.50
C SER A 83 -5.36 0.25 -3.54
N TYR A 84 -5.89 1.45 -3.23
CA TYR A 84 -5.27 2.37 -2.28
C TYR A 84 -5.26 1.81 -0.86
N LEU A 85 -6.33 1.13 -0.45
CA LEU A 85 -6.38 0.47 0.85
C LEU A 85 -5.32 -0.63 0.98
N LEU A 86 -5.19 -1.46 -0.06
CA LEU A 86 -4.21 -2.56 -0.10
C LEU A 86 -2.77 -2.03 -0.14
N THR A 87 -2.52 -0.94 -0.89
CA THR A 87 -1.19 -0.34 -1.02
C THR A 87 -0.63 0.10 0.33
N GLY A 88 -1.44 0.74 1.19
CA GLY A 88 -0.97 1.19 2.50
C GLY A 88 -0.47 0.04 3.38
N ILE A 89 -1.13 -1.10 3.33
CA ILE A 89 -0.75 -2.28 4.10
C ILE A 89 0.49 -2.95 3.48
N SER A 90 0.48 -3.20 2.16
CA SER A 90 1.58 -3.89 1.48
C SER A 90 2.90 -3.14 1.59
N GLN A 91 2.88 -1.80 1.51
CA GLN A 91 4.09 -0.98 1.65
C GLN A 91 4.73 -1.12 3.03
N CYS A 92 3.95 -1.23 4.11
CA CYS A 92 4.51 -1.46 5.45
C CYS A 92 5.25 -2.81 5.52
N TYR A 93 4.65 -3.89 4.96
CA TYR A 93 5.31 -5.19 4.90
C TYR A 93 6.59 -5.17 4.07
N LEU A 94 6.58 -4.52 2.91
CA LEU A 94 7.76 -4.43 2.05
C LEU A 94 8.89 -3.64 2.71
N VAL A 95 8.58 -2.53 3.41
CA VAL A 95 9.60 -1.74 4.09
C VAL A 95 10.20 -2.49 5.26
N ILE A 96 9.39 -3.14 6.11
CA ILE A 96 9.93 -3.90 7.26
C ILE A 96 10.80 -5.08 6.78
N MET A 97 10.40 -5.77 5.72
CA MET A 97 11.21 -6.84 5.13
C MET A 97 12.53 -6.30 4.57
N LYS A 98 12.51 -5.13 3.93
CA LYS A 98 13.70 -4.48 3.41
C LYS A 98 14.67 -4.10 4.53
N THR A 99 14.17 -3.56 5.64
CA THR A 99 15.01 -3.15 6.79
C THR A 99 15.51 -4.32 7.60
N SER A 100 14.85 -5.48 7.52
CA SER A 100 15.24 -6.74 8.18
C SER A 100 16.16 -7.61 7.32
N GLU A 101 16.99 -7.02 6.46
CA GLU A 101 17.98 -7.68 5.60
C GLU A 101 17.39 -8.57 4.48
N HIS A 102 16.09 -8.52 4.25
CA HIS A 102 15.40 -9.28 3.20
C HIS A 102 15.12 -8.43 1.94
N ALA A 103 16.02 -7.50 1.61
CA ALA A 103 15.86 -6.57 0.48
C ALA A 103 15.72 -7.30 -0.87
N LYS A 104 16.39 -8.43 -1.08
CA LYS A 104 16.26 -9.24 -2.30
C LYS A 104 14.84 -9.77 -2.47
N THR A 105 14.23 -10.29 -1.41
CA THR A 105 12.85 -10.79 -1.44
C THR A 105 11.87 -9.68 -1.75
N THR A 106 12.05 -8.51 -1.13
CA THR A 106 11.23 -7.33 -1.40
C THR A 106 11.34 -6.88 -2.86
N ALA A 107 12.56 -6.85 -3.42
CA ALA A 107 12.78 -6.50 -4.81
C ALA A 107 12.08 -7.49 -5.77
N VAL A 108 12.15 -8.79 -5.49
CA VAL A 108 11.46 -9.82 -6.30
C VAL A 108 9.95 -9.64 -6.26
N ILE A 109 9.35 -9.44 -5.07
CA ILE A 109 7.90 -9.20 -4.94
C ILE A 109 7.50 -7.97 -5.75
N SER A 110 8.20 -6.85 -5.58
CA SER A 110 7.87 -5.59 -6.27
C SER A 110 8.04 -5.73 -7.78
N SER A 111 9.10 -6.36 -8.27
CA SER A 111 9.31 -6.59 -9.71
C SER A 111 8.23 -7.50 -10.30
N MET A 112 7.88 -8.59 -9.60
CA MET A 112 6.79 -9.49 -10.00
C MET A 112 5.46 -8.74 -10.10
N THR A 113 5.15 -7.90 -9.10
CA THR A 113 3.92 -7.10 -9.09
C THR A 113 3.85 -6.15 -10.28
N VAL A 114 4.96 -5.48 -10.61
CA VAL A 114 5.05 -4.58 -11.77
C VAL A 114 4.85 -5.36 -13.07
N CYS A 115 5.51 -6.51 -13.24
CA CYS A 115 5.33 -7.35 -14.43
C CYS A 115 3.88 -7.82 -14.59
N VAL A 116 3.26 -8.31 -13.51
CA VAL A 116 1.86 -8.72 -13.51
C VAL A 116 0.95 -7.53 -13.87
N ASN A 117 1.20 -6.36 -13.29
CA ASN A 117 0.43 -5.15 -13.59
C ASN A 117 0.52 -4.76 -15.08
N ILE A 118 1.71 -4.80 -15.69
CA ILE A 118 1.90 -4.50 -17.11
C ILE A 118 1.12 -5.48 -17.99
N ILE A 119 1.24 -6.79 -17.72
CA ILE A 119 0.55 -7.84 -18.47
C ILE A 119 -0.96 -7.67 -18.36
N LEU A 120 -1.49 -7.50 -17.16
CA LEU A 120 -2.92 -7.32 -16.93
C LEU A 120 -3.45 -6.03 -17.56
N ASN A 121 -2.67 -4.94 -17.52
CA ASN A 121 -3.02 -3.71 -18.23
C ASN A 121 -3.15 -3.93 -19.73
N ALA A 122 -2.19 -4.63 -20.35
CA ALA A 122 -2.26 -4.94 -21.77
C ALA A 122 -3.52 -5.76 -22.11
N ILE A 123 -3.84 -6.78 -21.31
CA ILE A 123 -5.00 -7.64 -21.53
C ILE A 123 -6.33 -6.88 -21.34
N PHE A 124 -6.46 -6.11 -20.26
CA PHE A 124 -7.75 -5.49 -19.90
C PHE A 124 -8.01 -4.17 -20.64
N ILE A 125 -6.98 -3.42 -21.01
CA ILE A 125 -7.16 -2.16 -21.74
C ILE A 125 -7.47 -2.45 -23.21
N PHE A 126 -6.65 -3.29 -23.85
CA PHE A 126 -6.74 -3.53 -25.30
C PHE A 126 -7.64 -4.72 -25.67
N GLY A 127 -7.96 -5.55 -24.70
CA GLY A 127 -8.64 -6.81 -24.93
C GLY A 127 -7.66 -7.92 -25.35
N GLY A 128 -7.89 -9.14 -24.89
CA GLY A 128 -7.09 -10.29 -25.23
C GLY A 128 -7.65 -11.54 -24.54
N PHE A 129 -7.31 -12.73 -25.04
CA PHE A 129 -7.77 -13.99 -24.47
C PHE A 129 -9.29 -14.12 -24.29
N GLY A 130 -10.08 -13.46 -25.16
CA GLY A 130 -11.54 -13.47 -25.09
C GLY A 130 -12.16 -12.44 -24.16
N ILE A 131 -11.35 -11.54 -23.57
CA ILE A 131 -11.84 -10.43 -22.74
C ILE A 131 -12.14 -9.22 -23.62
N VAL A 132 -13.31 -8.64 -23.44
CA VAL A 132 -13.71 -7.40 -24.13
C VAL A 132 -12.87 -6.23 -23.60
N PRO A 133 -12.38 -5.32 -24.46
CA PRO A 133 -11.64 -4.13 -24.04
C PRO A 133 -12.40 -3.31 -22.99
N MET A 134 -11.82 -3.14 -21.81
CA MET A 134 -12.43 -2.42 -20.70
C MET A 134 -11.91 -0.99 -20.56
N GLY A 135 -10.88 -0.63 -21.34
CA GLY A 135 -10.27 0.72 -21.31
C GLY A 135 -9.82 1.13 -19.90
N VAL A 136 -10.28 2.31 -19.46
CA VAL A 136 -9.90 2.90 -18.17
C VAL A 136 -10.27 2.03 -16.97
N ARG A 137 -11.42 1.35 -17.02
CA ARG A 137 -11.84 0.42 -15.96
C ARG A 137 -10.91 -0.80 -15.89
N GLY A 138 -10.45 -1.27 -17.05
CA GLY A 138 -9.48 -2.35 -17.13
C GLY A 138 -8.15 -2.01 -16.45
N ALA A 139 -7.65 -0.79 -16.63
CA ALA A 139 -6.45 -0.32 -15.96
C ALA A 139 -6.59 -0.30 -14.42
N ALA A 140 -7.74 0.14 -13.91
CA ALA A 140 -8.01 0.13 -12.47
C ALA A 140 -8.07 -1.30 -11.91
N LEU A 141 -8.72 -2.23 -12.63
CA LEU A 141 -8.79 -3.65 -12.24
C LEU A 141 -7.41 -4.32 -12.26
N ALA A 142 -6.60 -4.08 -13.30
CA ALA A 142 -5.23 -4.60 -13.39
C ALA A 142 -4.39 -4.16 -12.17
N THR A 143 -4.49 -2.89 -11.81
CA THR A 143 -3.81 -2.35 -10.62
C THR A 143 -4.31 -2.99 -9.34
N LEU A 144 -5.62 -3.15 -9.18
CA LEU A 144 -6.21 -3.78 -8.00
C LEU A 144 -5.73 -5.23 -7.84
N ILE A 145 -5.77 -6.02 -8.91
CA ILE A 145 -5.31 -7.43 -8.89
C ILE A 145 -3.82 -7.50 -8.55
N ALA A 146 -2.99 -6.65 -9.16
CA ALA A 146 -1.57 -6.60 -8.87
C ALA A 146 -1.30 -6.28 -7.39
N ARG A 147 -2.06 -5.35 -6.78
CA ARG A 147 -1.95 -5.02 -5.35
C ARG A 147 -2.42 -6.14 -4.43
N ILE A 148 -3.45 -6.89 -4.82
CA ILE A 148 -3.87 -8.09 -4.08
C ILE A 148 -2.74 -9.12 -4.08
N ILE A 149 -2.14 -9.39 -5.22
CA ILE A 149 -1.02 -10.33 -5.35
C ILE A 149 0.17 -9.87 -4.51
N GLU A 150 0.54 -8.58 -4.58
CA GLU A 150 1.61 -8.00 -3.78
C GLU A 150 1.38 -8.19 -2.28
N LEU A 151 0.18 -7.87 -1.81
CA LEU A 151 -0.18 -8.02 -0.41
C LEU A 151 -0.16 -9.49 0.02
N CYS A 152 -0.77 -10.38 -0.76
CA CYS A 152 -0.76 -11.81 -0.47
C CYS A 152 0.66 -12.37 -0.40
N CYS A 153 1.52 -12.05 -1.37
CA CYS A 153 2.92 -12.48 -1.36
C CYS A 153 3.68 -11.94 -0.15
N SER A 154 3.54 -10.65 0.16
CA SER A 154 4.24 -10.03 1.28
C SER A 154 3.80 -10.60 2.64
N VAL A 155 2.50 -10.81 2.83
CA VAL A 155 1.95 -11.41 4.04
C VAL A 155 2.39 -12.88 4.17
N LEU A 156 2.23 -13.70 3.13
CA LEU A 156 2.61 -15.11 3.16
C LEU A 156 4.11 -15.31 3.46
N ILE A 157 4.95 -14.45 2.88
CA ILE A 157 6.39 -14.53 3.13
C ILE A 157 6.73 -14.06 4.55
N SER A 158 6.00 -13.07 5.09
CA SER A 158 6.17 -12.60 6.47
C SER A 158 5.98 -13.71 7.53
N TYR A 159 5.18 -14.73 7.23
CA TYR A 159 4.99 -15.87 8.13
C TYR A 159 6.12 -16.92 8.09
N LYS A 160 7.10 -16.78 7.18
CA LYS A 160 8.25 -17.70 7.17
C LYS A 160 9.16 -17.46 8.38
N PRO A 161 9.85 -18.52 8.89
CA PRO A 161 10.86 -18.36 9.94
C PRO A 161 11.93 -17.35 9.48
N ASN A 162 12.36 -16.49 10.38
CA ASN A 162 13.30 -15.37 10.18
C ASN A 162 12.70 -14.07 9.61
N TYR A 163 11.40 -14.02 9.30
CA TYR A 163 10.72 -12.78 8.94
C TYR A 163 9.95 -12.22 10.15
N LEU A 164 9.75 -10.91 10.14
CA LEU A 164 8.91 -10.23 11.12
C LEU A 164 7.46 -10.29 10.68
N HIS A 165 6.57 -10.61 11.62
CA HIS A 165 5.14 -10.57 11.43
C HIS A 165 4.49 -9.83 12.59
N PRO A 166 3.50 -8.97 12.32
CA PRO A 166 2.87 -8.19 13.38
C PRO A 166 2.10 -9.09 14.34
N SER A 167 2.33 -8.91 15.63
CA SER A 167 1.50 -9.55 16.63
C SER A 167 0.16 -8.82 16.74
N MET A 168 -0.96 -9.55 16.58
CA MET A 168 -2.30 -8.95 16.70
C MET A 168 -2.52 -8.28 18.07
N ARG A 169 -1.81 -8.72 19.13
CA ARG A 169 -1.87 -8.11 20.47
C ARG A 169 -1.20 -6.73 20.51
N ASP A 170 -0.14 -6.54 19.74
CA ASP A 170 0.63 -5.30 19.73
C ASP A 170 0.01 -4.24 18.80
N LEU A 171 -0.88 -4.65 17.89
CA LEU A 171 -1.71 -3.74 17.10
C LEU A 171 -2.57 -2.78 17.95
N LEU A 172 -2.95 -3.16 19.16
CA LEU A 172 -3.76 -2.34 20.07
C LEU A 172 -2.92 -1.60 21.13
N ARG A 173 -1.64 -1.93 21.28
CA ARG A 173 -0.77 -1.35 22.30
C ARG A 173 -0.25 0.02 21.84
N ARG A 174 -0.41 1.04 22.67
CA ARG A 174 0.02 2.41 22.38
C ARG A 174 1.18 2.81 23.28
N ASN A 175 2.37 2.92 22.70
CA ASN A 175 3.56 3.46 23.37
C ASN A 175 3.72 4.96 23.01
N LYS A 176 3.49 5.86 23.98
CA LYS A 176 3.49 7.31 23.75
C LYS A 176 4.87 7.86 23.33
N GLN A 177 5.94 7.26 23.85
CA GLN A 177 7.31 7.73 23.59
C GLN A 177 7.74 7.34 22.16
N LEU A 178 7.50 6.10 21.80
CA LEU A 178 7.77 5.58 20.46
C LEU A 178 6.95 6.32 19.37
N SER A 179 5.72 6.72 19.71
CA SER A 179 4.88 7.53 18.83
C SER A 179 5.46 8.91 18.55
N LYS A 180 6.08 9.56 19.54
CA LYS A 180 6.74 10.86 19.36
C LYS A 180 7.97 10.74 18.44
N ASP A 181 8.76 9.69 18.63
CA ASP A 181 9.96 9.46 17.83
C ASP A 181 9.60 9.10 16.38
N PHE A 182 8.53 8.34 16.18
CA PHE A 182 7.99 8.03 14.87
C PHE A 182 7.55 9.28 14.10
N TRP A 183 6.85 10.20 14.76
CA TRP A 183 6.43 11.47 14.13
C TRP A 183 7.60 12.40 13.84
N LYS A 184 8.65 12.42 14.68
CA LYS A 184 9.86 13.22 14.43
C LYS A 184 10.67 12.73 13.22
N CYS A 185 10.60 11.44 12.92
CA CYS A 185 11.29 10.87 11.76
C CYS A 185 10.51 11.03 10.45
N GLY A 186 9.18 11.27 10.53
CA GLY A 186 8.29 11.41 9.37
C GLY A 186 8.02 12.84 8.92
N LEU A 187 8.41 13.81 9.70
CA LEU A 187 8.37 15.26 9.40
C LEU A 187 9.72 15.75 8.96
#